data_35ab5b07c2b0797604a3f77d1c4856ae
#
_entry.id   35ab5b07c2b0797604a3f77d1c4856ae
#
_cell.length_a   1.000
_cell.length_b   1.000
_cell.length_c   1.000
_cell.angle_alpha   90.00
_cell.angle_beta   90.00
_cell.angle_gamma   90.00
#
_symmetry.space_group_name_H-M   'P 1'
#
loop_
_entity.id
_entity.type
_entity.pdbx_description
1 polymer ?
#
loop_
_entity_poly.entity_id
_entity_poly.type
_entity_poly.pdbx_seq_one_letter_code
_entity_poly.pdbx_strand_id
1 'polypeptide(L)'
;MEKQFEILKASRLIILKIIENLSLEQLNKIPEGFKNNIIWNVAHLLVTHQLLLYKLSGLPIAISDEMVKKYTKGSAPQSDITQQELETIKSQFLTLVDISKEDYNNNLFKTYHPYPTSANVTLNTVDEAIQFNNFHEGLHLGYILALKKSV
;
A
#
# COMPACT_ATOMS: atom_id res chain seq x y z
N MET A 1 7.52 10.45 -14.94
CA MET A 1 6.97 9.81 -13.71
C MET A 1 6.16 10.75 -12.79
N GLU A 2 6.32 12.07 -12.90
CA GLU A 2 5.60 13.06 -12.07
C GLU A 2 4.09 12.75 -11.94
N LYS A 3 3.41 12.55 -13.06
CA LYS A 3 1.97 12.24 -13.10
C LYS A 3 1.60 10.94 -12.38
N GLN A 4 2.50 9.97 -12.36
CA GLN A 4 2.26 8.69 -11.65
C GLN A 4 2.25 8.89 -10.13
N PHE A 5 3.14 9.74 -9.60
CA PHE A 5 3.15 10.08 -8.18
C PHE A 5 1.93 10.96 -7.78
N GLU A 6 1.48 11.86 -8.68
CA GLU A 6 0.23 12.60 -8.45
C GLU A 6 -0.98 11.66 -8.35
N ILE A 7 -1.08 10.66 -9.25
CA ILE A 7 -2.16 9.66 -9.23
C ILE A 7 -2.10 8.84 -7.95
N LEU A 8 -0.91 8.37 -7.56
CA LEU A 8 -0.69 7.61 -6.33
C LEU A 8 -1.15 8.41 -5.10
N LYS A 9 -0.72 9.66 -5.01
CA LYS A 9 -1.10 10.55 -3.89
C LYS A 9 -2.60 10.81 -3.86
N ALA A 10 -3.23 11.04 -5.02
CA ALA A 10 -4.67 11.25 -5.14
C ALA A 10 -5.46 10.02 -4.70
N SER A 11 -5.05 8.81 -5.11
CA SER A 11 -5.66 7.55 -4.67
C SER A 11 -5.60 7.41 -3.15
N ARG A 12 -4.45 7.67 -2.55
CA ARG A 12 -4.25 7.57 -1.09
C ARG A 12 -5.03 8.62 -0.30
N LEU A 13 -5.18 9.84 -0.83
CA LEU A 13 -6.06 10.85 -0.22
C LEU A 13 -7.52 10.41 -0.20
N ILE A 14 -8.00 9.75 -1.26
CA ILE A 14 -9.36 9.17 -1.30
C ILE A 14 -9.48 8.10 -0.21
N ILE A 15 -8.52 7.20 -0.09
CA ILE A 15 -8.51 6.13 0.93
C ILE A 15 -8.51 6.73 2.34
N LEU A 16 -7.66 7.72 2.63
CA LEU A 16 -7.62 8.40 3.93
C LEU A 16 -8.97 9.01 4.28
N LYS A 17 -9.60 9.71 3.33
CA LYS A 17 -10.94 10.28 3.53
C LYS A 17 -12.00 9.20 3.81
N ILE A 18 -11.86 8.01 3.26
CA ILE A 18 -12.76 6.89 3.55
C ILE A 18 -12.57 6.42 4.97
N ILE A 19 -11.33 6.15 5.41
CA ILE A 19 -11.04 5.59 6.73
C ILE A 19 -11.26 6.59 7.87
N GLU A 20 -11.13 7.89 7.62
CA GLU A 20 -11.43 8.96 8.59
C GLU A 20 -12.91 8.98 9.02
N ASN A 21 -13.80 8.46 8.18
CA ASN A 21 -15.24 8.40 8.44
C ASN A 21 -15.71 7.05 9.01
N LEU A 22 -14.78 6.18 9.41
CA LEU A 22 -15.05 4.86 9.95
C LEU A 22 -14.47 4.71 11.37
N SER A 23 -15.19 4.03 12.24
CA SER A 23 -14.66 3.68 13.55
C SER A 23 -13.56 2.63 13.46
N LEU A 24 -12.73 2.52 14.51
CA LEU A 24 -11.70 1.48 14.59
C LEU A 24 -12.30 0.07 14.49
N GLU A 25 -13.48 -0.14 15.09
CA GLU A 25 -14.23 -1.39 14.99
C GLU A 25 -14.62 -1.70 13.53
N GLN A 26 -15.15 -0.71 12.80
CA GLN A 26 -15.50 -0.87 11.38
C GLN A 26 -14.25 -1.14 10.50
N LEU A 27 -13.12 -0.51 10.81
CA LEU A 27 -11.86 -0.74 10.10
C LEU A 27 -11.31 -2.15 10.31
N ASN A 28 -11.50 -2.72 11.50
CA ASN A 28 -11.07 -4.06 11.88
C ASN A 28 -12.04 -5.18 11.46
N LYS A 29 -13.30 -4.84 11.18
CA LYS A 29 -14.34 -5.83 10.86
C LYS A 29 -14.03 -6.56 9.55
N ILE A 30 -14.00 -7.89 9.59
CA ILE A 30 -13.96 -8.76 8.41
C ILE A 30 -15.41 -9.11 8.07
N PRO A 31 -16.01 -8.54 7.00
CA PRO A 31 -17.38 -8.86 6.64
C PRO A 31 -17.54 -10.30 6.15
N GLU A 32 -18.76 -10.83 6.23
CA GLU A 32 -19.08 -12.15 5.70
C GLU A 32 -18.73 -12.26 4.21
N GLY A 33 -18.09 -13.37 3.83
CA GLY A 33 -17.62 -13.62 2.46
C GLY A 33 -16.26 -12.98 2.11
N PHE A 34 -15.67 -12.18 3.00
CA PHE A 34 -14.33 -11.59 2.82
C PHE A 34 -13.28 -12.29 3.69
N LYS A 35 -12.01 -12.21 3.27
CA LYS A 35 -10.87 -12.79 4.02
C LYS A 35 -10.04 -11.76 4.77
N ASN A 36 -10.31 -10.47 4.55
CA ASN A 36 -9.59 -9.37 5.17
C ASN A 36 -10.54 -8.18 5.42
N ASN A 37 -10.02 -7.17 6.07
CA ASN A 37 -10.74 -5.96 6.45
C ASN A 37 -10.17 -4.71 5.75
N ILE A 38 -10.79 -3.55 5.99
CA ILE A 38 -10.38 -2.29 5.38
C ILE A 38 -8.94 -1.93 5.75
N ILE A 39 -8.59 -2.01 7.05
CA ILE A 39 -7.26 -1.56 7.48
C ILE A 39 -6.14 -2.48 7.00
N TRP A 40 -6.40 -3.79 6.87
CA TRP A 40 -5.43 -4.68 6.24
C TRP A 40 -5.12 -4.25 4.80
N ASN A 41 -6.15 -3.87 4.03
CA ASN A 41 -5.95 -3.38 2.65
C ASN A 41 -5.12 -2.11 2.61
N VAL A 42 -5.38 -1.15 3.51
CA VAL A 42 -4.62 0.11 3.59
C VAL A 42 -3.14 -0.16 3.93
N ALA A 43 -2.89 -0.97 4.96
CA ALA A 43 -1.53 -1.33 5.34
C ALA A 43 -0.81 -2.17 4.28
N HIS A 44 -1.55 -3.05 3.56
CA HIS A 44 -1.01 -3.82 2.44
C HIS A 44 -0.53 -2.92 1.29
N LEU A 45 -1.24 -1.85 0.97
CA LEU A 45 -0.80 -0.87 -0.02
C LEU A 45 0.52 -0.20 0.38
N LEU A 46 0.66 0.17 1.65
CA LEU A 46 1.88 0.75 2.19
C LEU A 46 3.06 -0.22 2.06
N VAL A 47 2.86 -1.47 2.48
CA VAL A 47 3.87 -2.54 2.40
C VAL A 47 4.24 -2.84 0.94
N THR A 48 3.26 -3.02 0.07
CA THR A 48 3.50 -3.34 -1.35
C THR A 48 4.28 -2.24 -2.05
N HIS A 49 3.96 -0.97 -1.80
CA HIS A 49 4.70 0.17 -2.32
C HIS A 49 6.19 0.11 -1.93
N GLN A 50 6.49 -0.14 -0.66
CA GLN A 50 7.87 -0.24 -0.17
C GLN A 50 8.62 -1.45 -0.75
N LEU A 51 7.94 -2.58 -0.88
CA LEU A 51 8.55 -3.78 -1.46
C LEU A 51 8.82 -3.59 -2.96
N LEU A 52 7.86 -3.07 -3.72
CA LEU A 52 7.99 -2.89 -5.17
C LEU A 52 9.04 -1.85 -5.55
N LEU A 53 9.08 -0.71 -4.87
CA LEU A 53 10.01 0.35 -5.24
C LEU A 53 11.40 0.16 -4.61
N TYR A 54 11.47 -0.03 -3.29
CA TYR A 54 12.73 -0.03 -2.56
C TYR A 54 13.39 -1.41 -2.51
N LYS A 55 12.68 -2.42 -2.00
CA LYS A 55 13.28 -3.75 -1.82
C LYS A 55 13.78 -4.33 -3.14
N LEU A 56 12.99 -4.24 -4.21
CA LEU A 56 13.37 -4.73 -5.53
C LEU A 56 14.46 -3.87 -6.20
N SER A 57 14.67 -2.65 -5.74
CA SER A 57 15.81 -1.81 -6.13
C SER A 57 17.07 -2.04 -5.28
N GLY A 58 17.04 -2.98 -4.33
CA GLY A 58 18.15 -3.24 -3.41
C GLY A 58 18.33 -2.16 -2.36
N LEU A 59 17.31 -1.35 -2.09
CA LEU A 59 17.31 -0.25 -1.13
C LEU A 59 16.62 -0.64 0.19
N PRO A 60 16.98 -0.02 1.32
CA PRO A 60 16.30 -0.23 2.58
C PRO A 60 14.85 0.25 2.50
N ILE A 61 13.92 -0.49 3.11
CA ILE A 61 12.52 -0.10 3.27
C ILE A 61 12.33 0.74 4.53
N ALA A 62 11.39 1.69 4.51
CA ALA A 62 11.12 2.61 5.62
C ALA A 62 10.01 2.12 6.58
N ILE A 63 9.66 0.83 6.52
CA ILE A 63 8.66 0.18 7.37
C ILE A 63 9.29 -0.99 8.12
N SER A 64 8.71 -1.39 9.25
CA SER A 64 9.24 -2.50 10.06
C SER A 64 9.02 -3.87 9.41
N ASP A 65 9.91 -4.82 9.74
CA ASP A 65 9.75 -6.23 9.32
C ASP A 65 8.44 -6.83 9.83
N GLU A 66 7.96 -6.40 11.00
CA GLU A 66 6.68 -6.81 11.54
C GLU A 66 5.53 -6.36 10.65
N MET A 67 5.53 -5.10 10.18
CA MET A 67 4.54 -4.58 9.25
C MET A 67 4.56 -5.35 7.93
N VAL A 68 5.74 -5.64 7.39
CA VAL A 68 5.89 -6.48 6.20
C VAL A 68 5.25 -7.85 6.43
N LYS A 69 5.59 -8.51 7.54
CA LYS A 69 5.06 -9.85 7.87
C LYS A 69 3.53 -9.86 8.02
N LYS A 70 2.95 -8.84 8.66
CA LYS A 70 1.50 -8.72 8.89
C LYS A 70 0.71 -8.46 7.60
N TYR A 71 1.23 -7.68 6.68
CA TYR A 71 0.46 -7.11 5.57
C TYR A 71 0.98 -7.47 4.18
N THR A 72 1.94 -8.38 4.05
CA THR A 72 2.41 -8.85 2.74
C THR A 72 1.34 -9.70 2.04
N LYS A 73 1.48 -9.85 0.72
CA LYS A 73 0.63 -10.74 -0.08
C LYS A 73 0.57 -12.15 0.52
N GLY A 74 -0.64 -12.68 0.64
CA GLY A 74 -0.90 -14.01 1.20
C GLY A 74 -1.11 -14.03 2.71
N SER A 75 -0.89 -12.91 3.42
CA SER A 75 -1.27 -12.78 4.82
C SER A 75 -2.76 -12.43 4.98
N ALA A 76 -3.25 -12.52 6.20
CA ALA A 76 -4.59 -12.10 6.59
C ALA A 76 -4.55 -11.49 7.99
N PRO A 77 -5.56 -10.68 8.40
CA PRO A 77 -5.64 -10.17 9.76
C PRO A 77 -5.59 -11.29 10.79
N GLN A 78 -4.67 -11.20 11.76
CA GLN A 78 -4.54 -12.16 12.86
C GLN A 78 -5.16 -11.64 14.17
N SER A 79 -5.28 -10.33 14.28
CA SER A 79 -5.87 -9.61 15.41
C SER A 79 -6.32 -8.22 14.93
N ASP A 80 -7.17 -7.61 15.72
CA ASP A 80 -7.53 -6.20 15.54
C ASP A 80 -6.30 -5.30 15.74
N ILE A 81 -6.19 -4.27 14.94
CA ILE A 81 -5.17 -3.24 15.16
C ILE A 81 -5.63 -2.28 16.26
N THR A 82 -4.65 -1.70 16.94
CA THR A 82 -4.86 -0.65 17.93
C THR A 82 -5.00 0.73 17.26
N GLN A 83 -5.50 1.72 18.04
CA GLN A 83 -5.52 3.11 17.59
C GLN A 83 -4.11 3.63 17.27
N GLN A 84 -3.11 3.23 18.06
CA GLN A 84 -1.72 3.63 17.81
C GLN A 84 -1.18 3.07 16.49
N GLU A 85 -1.48 1.81 16.15
CA GLU A 85 -1.11 1.22 14.86
C GLU A 85 -1.80 1.94 13.71
N LEU A 86 -3.09 2.29 13.85
CA LEU A 86 -3.83 3.08 12.87
C LEU A 86 -3.16 4.43 12.60
N GLU A 87 -2.80 5.17 13.65
CA GLU A 87 -2.13 6.47 13.48
C GLU A 87 -0.75 6.33 12.83
N THR A 88 -0.01 5.26 13.14
CA THR A 88 1.26 4.96 12.47
C THR A 88 1.07 4.71 10.97
N ILE A 89 0.08 3.89 10.59
CA ILE A 89 -0.24 3.62 9.19
C ILE A 89 -0.63 4.93 8.46
N LYS A 90 -1.54 5.72 9.05
CA LYS A 90 -1.99 6.99 8.48
C LYS A 90 -0.85 7.98 8.27
N SER A 91 0.04 8.13 9.24
CA SER A 91 1.18 9.05 9.16
C SER A 91 2.17 8.68 8.03
N GLN A 92 2.39 7.38 7.80
CA GLN A 92 3.29 6.89 6.75
C GLN A 92 2.64 6.89 5.37
N PHE A 93 1.32 6.85 5.29
CA PHE A 93 0.60 6.55 4.06
C PHE A 93 0.81 7.59 2.94
N LEU A 94 0.89 8.88 3.28
CA LEU A 94 1.25 9.95 2.32
C LEU A 94 2.74 10.28 2.35
N THR A 95 3.35 10.30 3.53
CA THR A 95 4.75 10.68 3.69
C THR A 95 5.69 9.82 2.83
N LEU A 96 5.44 8.50 2.78
CA LEU A 96 6.27 7.60 1.97
C LEU A 96 6.06 7.77 0.45
N VAL A 97 4.93 8.33 0.00
CA VAL A 97 4.76 8.72 -1.41
C VAL A 97 5.64 9.92 -1.74
N ASP A 98 5.63 10.95 -0.88
CA ASP A 98 6.42 12.16 -1.10
C ASP A 98 7.93 11.85 -1.07
N ILE A 99 8.38 11.01 -0.12
CA ILE A 99 9.77 10.52 -0.06
C ILE A 99 10.13 9.75 -1.34
N SER A 100 9.28 8.83 -1.79
CA SER A 100 9.56 8.03 -2.99
C SER A 100 9.66 8.89 -4.26
N LYS A 101 8.85 9.94 -4.36
CA LYS A 101 8.94 10.93 -5.43
C LYS A 101 10.26 11.68 -5.41
N GLU A 102 10.69 12.13 -4.22
CA GLU A 102 11.97 12.81 -4.04
C GLU A 102 13.14 11.89 -4.38
N ASP A 103 13.15 10.66 -3.87
CA ASP A 103 14.18 9.66 -4.14
C ASP A 103 14.26 9.31 -5.63
N TYR A 104 13.11 9.23 -6.31
CA TYR A 104 13.06 9.03 -7.75
C TYR A 104 13.72 10.21 -8.51
N ASN A 105 13.36 11.45 -8.16
CA ASN A 105 13.91 12.65 -8.78
C ASN A 105 15.42 12.80 -8.51
N ASN A 106 15.88 12.32 -7.37
CA ASN A 106 17.30 12.27 -6.99
C ASN A 106 18.03 11.07 -7.62
N ASN A 107 17.37 10.31 -8.49
CA ASN A 107 17.94 9.11 -9.15
C ASN A 107 18.48 8.06 -8.16
N LEU A 108 17.81 7.83 -7.03
CA LEU A 108 18.24 6.84 -6.03
C LEU A 108 18.09 5.40 -6.56
N PHE A 109 17.08 5.12 -7.36
CA PHE A 109 16.76 3.79 -7.91
C PHE A 109 17.67 3.43 -9.09
N LYS A 110 18.89 2.96 -8.83
CA LYS A 110 19.91 2.63 -9.86
C LYS A 110 19.78 1.23 -10.42
N THR A 111 19.25 0.31 -9.65
CA THR A 111 19.11 -1.11 -9.99
C THR A 111 17.68 -1.55 -9.75
N TYR A 112 17.26 -2.63 -10.40
CA TYR A 112 15.97 -3.25 -10.15
C TYR A 112 16.06 -4.75 -10.40
N HIS A 113 15.58 -5.55 -9.45
CA HIS A 113 15.50 -7.01 -9.58
C HIS A 113 14.18 -7.38 -10.27
N PRO A 114 14.21 -8.06 -11.43
CA PRO A 114 13.00 -8.44 -12.15
C PRO A 114 11.99 -9.19 -11.27
N TYR A 115 10.73 -8.81 -11.33
CA TYR A 115 9.68 -9.38 -10.49
C TYR A 115 8.45 -9.78 -11.32
N PRO A 116 8.12 -11.09 -11.41
CA PRO A 116 6.89 -11.56 -12.02
C PRO A 116 5.70 -11.31 -11.08
N THR A 117 4.76 -10.49 -11.49
CA THR A 117 3.57 -10.14 -10.72
C THR A 117 2.48 -11.23 -10.82
N SER A 118 1.48 -11.17 -9.95
CA SER A 118 0.29 -12.03 -10.04
C SER A 118 -0.63 -11.72 -11.24
N ALA A 119 -0.41 -10.61 -11.91
CA ALA A 119 -1.09 -10.25 -13.16
C ALA A 119 -0.38 -10.79 -14.42
N ASN A 120 0.62 -11.69 -14.26
CA ASN A 120 1.44 -12.24 -15.33
C ASN A 120 2.21 -11.18 -16.15
N VAL A 121 2.57 -10.09 -15.50
CA VAL A 121 3.44 -9.04 -16.04
C VAL A 121 4.74 -9.05 -15.24
N THR A 122 5.89 -9.09 -15.91
CA THR A 122 7.20 -8.98 -15.25
C THR A 122 7.61 -7.51 -15.22
N LEU A 123 7.94 -7.01 -14.02
CA LEU A 123 8.49 -5.68 -13.81
C LEU A 123 10.01 -5.77 -13.88
N ASN A 124 10.66 -4.96 -14.73
CA ASN A 124 12.11 -4.96 -14.93
C ASN A 124 12.76 -3.66 -14.48
N THR A 125 11.96 -2.63 -14.21
CA THR A 125 12.44 -1.29 -13.82
C THR A 125 11.57 -0.69 -12.72
N VAL A 126 12.11 0.29 -12.00
CA VAL A 126 11.33 1.05 -11.02
C VAL A 126 10.18 1.81 -11.68
N ASP A 127 10.34 2.26 -12.92
CA ASP A 127 9.28 2.95 -13.68
C ASP A 127 8.07 2.05 -13.91
N GLU A 128 8.32 0.80 -14.30
CA GLU A 128 7.28 -0.22 -14.44
C GLU A 128 6.65 -0.57 -13.07
N ALA A 129 7.46 -0.60 -12.02
CA ALA A 129 6.97 -0.83 -10.65
C ALA A 129 6.05 0.30 -10.17
N ILE A 130 6.38 1.57 -10.43
CA ILE A 130 5.52 2.71 -10.08
C ILE A 130 4.19 2.65 -10.82
N GLN A 131 4.21 2.32 -12.12
CA GLN A 131 2.99 2.18 -12.92
C GLN A 131 2.13 1.01 -12.42
N PHE A 132 2.75 -0.15 -12.16
CA PHE A 132 2.06 -1.30 -11.61
C PHE A 132 1.51 -1.04 -10.20
N ASN A 133 2.25 -0.30 -9.37
CA ASN A 133 1.76 0.09 -8.04
C ASN A 133 0.47 0.91 -8.14
N ASN A 134 0.34 1.82 -9.10
CA ASN A 134 -0.90 2.58 -9.31
C ASN A 134 -2.08 1.68 -9.72
N PHE A 135 -1.85 0.71 -10.59
CA PHE A 135 -2.86 -0.30 -10.91
C PHE A 135 -3.28 -1.09 -9.67
N HIS A 136 -2.33 -1.54 -8.86
CA HIS A 136 -2.56 -2.28 -7.63
C HIS A 136 -3.31 -1.44 -6.57
N GLU A 137 -2.96 -0.16 -6.43
CA GLU A 137 -3.69 0.78 -5.55
C GLU A 137 -5.16 0.94 -5.98
N GLY A 138 -5.42 1.01 -7.29
CA GLY A 138 -6.78 1.08 -7.82
C GLY A 138 -7.62 -0.16 -7.53
N LEU A 139 -7.02 -1.36 -7.61
CA LEU A 139 -7.70 -2.61 -7.24
C LEU A 139 -8.10 -2.62 -5.76
N HIS A 140 -7.18 -2.24 -4.87
CA HIS A 140 -7.46 -2.19 -3.43
C HIS A 140 -8.40 -1.04 -3.05
N LEU A 141 -8.35 0.12 -3.71
CA LEU A 141 -9.33 1.18 -3.52
C LEU A 141 -10.75 0.68 -3.84
N GLY A 142 -10.93 -0.01 -4.97
CA GLY A 142 -12.21 -0.63 -5.33
C GLY A 142 -12.67 -1.66 -4.29
N TYR A 143 -11.74 -2.46 -3.77
CA TYR A 143 -12.03 -3.45 -2.74
C TYR A 143 -12.40 -2.81 -1.38
N ILE A 144 -11.72 -1.72 -0.97
CA ILE A 144 -12.04 -0.92 0.22
C ILE A 144 -13.45 -0.31 0.10
N LEU A 145 -13.81 0.21 -1.09
CA LEU A 145 -15.14 0.76 -1.35
C LEU A 145 -16.24 -0.31 -1.26
N ALA A 146 -15.95 -1.56 -1.65
CA ALA A 146 -16.87 -2.67 -1.48
C ALA A 146 -17.01 -3.08 0.00
N LEU A 147 -15.88 -3.26 0.72
CA LEU A 147 -15.86 -3.57 2.15
C LEU A 147 -16.63 -2.53 2.98
N LYS A 148 -16.46 -1.24 2.66
CA LYS A 148 -17.14 -0.13 3.36
C LYS A 148 -18.67 -0.27 3.36
N LYS A 149 -19.26 -0.93 2.38
CA LYS A 149 -20.72 -1.15 2.31
C LYS A 149 -21.21 -2.20 3.29
N SER A 150 -20.30 -2.98 3.87
CA SER A 150 -20.61 -4.15 4.72
C SER A 150 -20.15 -3.99 6.18
N VAL A 151 -19.68 -2.79 6.55
CA VAL A 151 -19.19 -2.47 7.91
C VAL A 151 -19.97 -1.35 8.57
#